data_5dcdeb3178ed6d5687d551782d16b112
#
_entry.id   5dcdeb3178ed6d5687d551782d16b112
#
_cell.length_a   1.000
_cell.length_b   1.000
_cell.length_c   1.000
_cell.angle_alpha   90.00
_cell.angle_beta   90.00
_cell.angle_gamma   90.00
#
_symmetry.space_group_name_H-M   'P 1'
#
loop_
_entity.id
_entity.type
_entity.pdbx_description
1 polymer ?
#
loop_
_entity_poly.entity_id
_entity_poly.type
_entity_poly.pdbx_seq_one_letter_code
_entity_poly.pdbx_strand_id
1 'polypeptide(L)'
;MVDKNILVPVDGSREAELAFKKAVSVAKRNGDETTLHLVHVVDTRAFQNISSFDTAMVDQVTETAKKTMEGYVESAKADGVKNIDFTVEYGAPKAVIAKDIPEDQKIDLIVIGATGLNAVERLLIGSVTEYVTRTAPCDVLVVRTDLDNKPALKKDAK
;
A
#
# COMPACT_ATOMS: atom_id res chain seq x y z
N MET A 1 13.85 -13.22 -14.35
CA MET A 1 12.96 -12.15 -14.85
C MET A 1 12.63 -11.23 -13.71
N VAL A 2 12.85 -9.93 -13.87
CA VAL A 2 12.55 -8.95 -12.81
C VAL A 2 11.09 -8.48 -12.90
N ASP A 3 10.51 -8.17 -11.76
CA ASP A 3 9.19 -7.56 -11.72
C ASP A 3 9.27 -6.12 -12.23
N LYS A 4 8.47 -5.80 -13.22
CA LYS A 4 8.50 -4.48 -13.88
C LYS A 4 7.59 -3.47 -13.21
N ASN A 5 6.42 -3.92 -12.76
CA ASN A 5 5.41 -3.07 -12.13
C ASN A 5 5.03 -3.63 -10.78
N ILE A 6 5.43 -2.94 -9.72
CA ILE A 6 5.18 -3.33 -8.34
C ILE A 6 4.17 -2.40 -7.73
N LEU A 7 3.07 -2.95 -7.21
CA LEU A 7 2.04 -2.19 -6.49
C LEU A 7 2.27 -2.27 -5.00
N VAL A 8 2.22 -1.12 -4.32
CA VAL A 8 2.34 -1.03 -2.87
C VAL A 8 1.15 -0.24 -2.32
N PRO A 9 0.17 -0.91 -1.72
CA PRO A 9 -0.89 -0.22 -0.99
C PRO A 9 -0.35 0.42 0.29
N VAL A 10 -0.72 1.67 0.53
CA VAL A 10 -0.29 2.45 1.70
C VAL A 10 -1.51 3.03 2.38
N ASP A 11 -1.69 2.73 3.66
CA ASP A 11 -2.84 3.19 4.46
C ASP A 11 -2.44 4.00 5.70
N GLY A 12 -1.14 4.36 5.82
CA GLY A 12 -0.61 5.06 6.98
C GLY A 12 -0.24 4.15 8.14
N SER A 13 -0.46 2.85 8.04
CA SER A 13 -0.06 1.89 9.08
C SER A 13 1.45 1.65 9.06
N ARG A 14 1.97 1.17 10.19
CA ARG A 14 3.37 0.75 10.28
C ARG A 14 3.68 -0.43 9.36
N GLU A 15 2.76 -1.36 9.22
CA GLU A 15 2.90 -2.52 8.35
C GLU A 15 2.98 -2.11 6.88
N ALA A 16 2.19 -1.12 6.46
CA ALA A 16 2.29 -0.55 5.12
C ALA A 16 3.63 0.16 4.90
N GLU A 17 4.15 0.85 5.91
CA GLU A 17 5.48 1.45 5.84
C GLU A 17 6.58 0.39 5.66
N LEU A 18 6.49 -0.72 6.38
CA LEU A 18 7.43 -1.84 6.22
C LEU A 18 7.34 -2.44 4.82
N ALA A 19 6.13 -2.62 4.30
CA ALA A 19 5.92 -3.09 2.94
C ALA A 19 6.54 -2.13 1.92
N PHE A 20 6.36 -0.84 2.10
CA PHE A 20 6.98 0.18 1.27
C PHE A 20 8.51 0.07 1.28
N LYS A 21 9.12 -0.04 2.44
CA LYS A 21 10.59 -0.18 2.56
C LYS A 21 11.10 -1.43 1.88
N LYS A 22 10.40 -2.56 1.99
CA LYS A 22 10.74 -3.79 1.25
C LYS A 22 10.62 -3.59 -0.26
N ALA A 23 9.56 -2.94 -0.72
CA ALA A 23 9.37 -2.66 -2.14
C ALA A 23 10.47 -1.75 -2.70
N VAL A 24 10.89 -0.74 -1.95
CA VAL A 24 12.03 0.12 -2.32
C VAL A 24 13.30 -0.72 -2.47
N SER A 25 13.56 -1.62 -1.54
CA SER A 25 14.71 -2.53 -1.60
C SER A 25 14.67 -3.41 -2.85
N VAL A 26 13.52 -3.96 -3.18
CA VAL A 26 13.34 -4.78 -4.40
C VAL A 26 13.55 -3.93 -5.65
N ALA A 27 12.96 -2.75 -5.72
CA ALA A 27 13.10 -1.85 -6.87
C ALA A 27 14.56 -1.44 -7.09
N LYS A 28 15.30 -1.15 -6.03
CA LYS A 28 16.73 -0.82 -6.13
C LYS A 28 17.55 -1.97 -6.70
N ARG A 29 17.27 -3.21 -6.28
CA ARG A 29 17.96 -4.39 -6.81
C ARG A 29 17.62 -4.66 -8.26
N ASN A 30 16.38 -4.41 -8.66
CA ASN A 30 15.92 -4.63 -10.02
C ASN A 30 16.42 -3.56 -11.00
N GLY A 31 16.76 -2.37 -10.49
CA GLY A 31 17.27 -1.27 -11.30
C GLY A 31 16.19 -0.52 -12.08
N ASP A 32 16.56 0.03 -13.23
CA ASP A 32 15.75 0.98 -13.98
C ASP A 32 14.52 0.36 -14.66
N GLU A 33 14.42 -0.95 -14.70
CA GLU A 33 13.30 -1.66 -15.34
C GLU A 33 12.06 -1.72 -14.47
N THR A 34 12.20 -1.42 -13.18
CA THR A 34 11.10 -1.53 -12.20
C THR A 34 10.49 -0.18 -11.90
N THR A 35 9.18 -0.11 -11.95
CA THR A 35 8.39 1.03 -11.49
C THR A 35 7.61 0.64 -10.23
N LEU A 36 7.70 1.46 -9.20
CA LEU A 36 6.85 1.35 -8.02
C LEU A 36 5.59 2.18 -8.21
N HIS A 37 4.44 1.55 -8.04
CA HIS A 37 3.14 2.21 -8.03
C HIS A 37 2.58 2.18 -6.61
N LEU A 38 2.50 3.34 -5.96
CA LEU A 38 1.88 3.45 -4.65
C LEU A 38 0.40 3.75 -4.80
N VAL A 39 -0.42 3.15 -3.99
CA VAL A 39 -1.86 3.45 -3.95
C VAL A 39 -2.34 3.67 -2.53
N HIS A 40 -3.10 4.75 -2.35
CA HIS A 40 -3.92 4.95 -1.17
C HIS A 40 -5.38 4.86 -1.59
N VAL A 41 -6.12 3.95 -0.98
CA VAL A 41 -7.55 3.79 -1.26
C VAL A 41 -8.36 4.47 -0.17
N VAL A 42 -9.13 5.47 -0.58
CA VAL A 42 -10.12 6.10 0.29
C VAL A 42 -11.35 5.21 0.30
N ASP A 43 -11.63 4.57 1.44
CA ASP A 43 -12.77 3.67 1.58
C ASP A 43 -14.06 4.47 1.67
N THR A 44 -14.77 4.55 0.55
CA THR A 44 -16.01 5.32 0.46
C THR A 44 -17.14 4.78 1.33
N ARG A 45 -17.06 3.53 1.78
CA ARG A 45 -18.04 2.96 2.72
C ARG A 45 -18.04 3.67 4.07
N ALA A 46 -16.91 4.25 4.46
CA ALA A 46 -16.79 5.04 5.68
C ALA A 46 -17.66 6.29 5.68
N PHE A 47 -18.06 6.79 4.50
CA PHE A 47 -18.87 7.99 4.32
C PHE A 47 -20.36 7.71 4.10
N GLN A 48 -20.76 6.47 3.90
CA GLN A 48 -22.15 6.10 3.57
C GLN A 48 -23.16 6.39 4.67
N ASN A 49 -22.72 6.40 5.93
CA ASN A 49 -23.58 6.63 7.10
C ASN A 49 -23.59 8.07 7.58
N ILE A 50 -22.97 8.97 6.84
CA ILE A 50 -22.96 10.39 7.17
C ILE A 50 -24.12 11.04 6.44
N SER A 51 -25.08 11.60 7.19
CA SER A 51 -26.34 12.17 6.66
C SER A 51 -26.14 13.43 5.83
N SER A 52 -24.97 14.04 5.89
CA SER A 52 -24.55 15.10 4.98
C SER A 52 -23.20 14.70 4.41
N PHE A 53 -23.23 14.11 3.22
CA PHE A 53 -22.00 13.84 2.47
C PHE A 53 -21.38 15.18 2.10
N ASP A 54 -20.38 15.59 2.85
CA ASP A 54 -19.69 16.85 2.63
C ASP A 54 -18.50 16.63 1.70
N THR A 55 -18.56 17.18 0.50
CA THR A 55 -17.44 17.15 -0.46
C THR A 55 -16.17 17.75 0.13
N ALA A 56 -16.27 18.70 1.05
CA ALA A 56 -15.12 19.28 1.73
C ALA A 56 -14.37 18.25 2.57
N MET A 57 -15.07 17.30 3.22
CA MET A 57 -14.42 16.19 3.95
C MET A 57 -13.65 15.28 3.02
N VAL A 58 -14.21 14.93 1.88
CA VAL A 58 -13.55 14.09 0.88
C VAL A 58 -12.31 14.79 0.33
N ASP A 59 -12.43 16.08 0.02
CA ASP A 59 -11.30 16.88 -0.47
C ASP A 59 -10.17 16.95 0.57
N GLN A 60 -10.50 17.13 1.84
CA GLN A 60 -9.53 17.18 2.92
C GLN A 60 -8.82 15.84 3.11
N VAL A 61 -9.54 14.74 3.09
CA VAL A 61 -8.97 13.38 3.16
C VAL A 61 -8.05 13.14 1.97
N THR A 62 -8.48 13.53 0.78
CA THR A 62 -7.69 13.40 -0.44
C THR A 62 -6.39 14.21 -0.37
N GLU A 63 -6.45 15.47 0.05
CA GLU A 63 -5.25 16.32 0.18
C GLU A 63 -4.26 15.77 1.20
N THR A 64 -4.76 15.28 2.33
CA THR A 64 -3.91 14.64 3.35
C THR A 64 -3.24 13.39 2.79
N ALA A 65 -3.99 12.55 2.08
CA ALA A 65 -3.46 11.35 1.44
C ALA A 65 -2.38 11.70 0.41
N LYS A 66 -2.62 12.70 -0.45
CA LYS A 66 -1.64 13.14 -1.44
C LYS A 66 -0.33 13.59 -0.81
N LYS A 67 -0.39 14.39 0.25
CA LYS A 67 0.81 14.84 0.97
C LYS A 67 1.60 13.68 1.55
N THR A 68 0.91 12.71 2.14
CA THR A 68 1.53 11.50 2.66
C THR A 68 2.22 10.72 1.54
N MET A 69 1.55 10.54 0.42
CA MET A 69 2.08 9.81 -0.73
C MET A 69 3.28 10.53 -1.37
N GLU A 70 3.23 11.84 -1.46
CA GLU A 70 4.35 12.66 -1.94
C GLU A 70 5.59 12.45 -1.06
N GLY A 71 5.41 12.38 0.26
CA GLY A 71 6.50 12.09 1.20
C GLY A 71 7.14 10.72 0.95
N TYR A 72 6.34 9.70 0.69
CA TYR A 72 6.85 8.37 0.32
C TYR A 72 7.62 8.40 -1.00
N VAL A 73 7.12 9.10 -2.00
CA VAL A 73 7.79 9.24 -3.30
C VAL A 73 9.14 9.94 -3.15
N GLU A 74 9.19 11.05 -2.43
CA GLU A 74 10.44 11.76 -2.15
C GLU A 74 11.45 10.88 -1.42
N SER A 75 11.01 10.15 -0.41
CA SER A 75 11.83 9.21 0.35
C SER A 75 12.43 8.13 -0.54
N ALA A 76 11.62 7.54 -1.42
CA ALA A 76 12.08 6.50 -2.34
C ALA A 76 13.08 7.05 -3.36
N LYS A 77 12.83 8.22 -3.91
CA LYS A 77 13.76 8.87 -4.85
C LYS A 77 15.09 9.21 -4.19
N ALA A 78 15.05 9.72 -2.97
CA ALA A 78 16.26 10.01 -2.19
C ALA A 78 17.08 8.73 -1.91
N ASP A 79 16.41 7.59 -1.79
CA ASP A 79 17.04 6.27 -1.58
C ASP A 79 17.49 5.59 -2.88
N GLY A 80 17.25 6.20 -4.04
CA GLY A 80 17.76 5.74 -5.33
C GLY A 80 16.76 5.07 -6.25
N VAL A 81 15.47 5.08 -5.92
CA VAL A 81 14.42 4.59 -6.82
C VAL A 81 14.17 5.61 -7.91
N LYS A 82 14.27 5.20 -9.16
CA LYS A 82 14.14 6.12 -10.30
C LYS A 82 12.71 6.24 -10.80
N ASN A 83 11.96 5.15 -10.79
CA ASN A 83 10.61 5.11 -11.35
C ASN A 83 9.62 4.82 -10.24
N ILE A 84 8.91 5.84 -9.80
CA ILE A 84 7.89 5.73 -8.77
C ILE A 84 6.79 6.75 -9.01
N ASP A 85 5.55 6.31 -8.91
CA ASP A 85 4.37 7.17 -8.95
C ASP A 85 3.39 6.78 -7.84
N PHE A 86 2.35 7.58 -7.69
CA PHE A 86 1.28 7.24 -6.77
C PHE A 86 -0.09 7.63 -7.34
N THR A 87 -1.11 6.98 -6.84
CA THR A 87 -2.51 7.36 -7.08
C THR A 87 -3.32 7.28 -5.80
N VAL A 88 -4.30 8.16 -5.67
CA VAL A 88 -5.33 8.08 -4.64
C VAL A 88 -6.60 7.61 -5.32
N GLU A 89 -7.09 6.46 -4.92
CA GLU A 89 -8.27 5.82 -5.47
C GLU A 89 -9.41 5.84 -4.45
N TYR A 90 -10.63 5.73 -4.95
CA TYR A 90 -11.84 5.71 -4.12
C TYR A 90 -12.59 4.41 -4.36
N GLY A 91 -13.11 3.83 -3.31
CA GLY A 91 -13.90 2.61 -3.42
C GLY A 91 -13.62 1.61 -2.33
N ALA A 92 -13.84 0.33 -2.63
CA ALA A 92 -13.54 -0.78 -1.73
C ALA A 92 -12.08 -1.19 -1.88
N PRO A 93 -11.26 -1.10 -0.82
CA PRO A 93 -9.83 -1.43 -0.91
C PRO A 93 -9.54 -2.81 -1.50
N LYS A 94 -10.32 -3.81 -1.15
CA LYS A 94 -10.15 -5.18 -1.67
C LYS A 94 -10.21 -5.23 -3.20
N ALA A 95 -11.22 -4.63 -3.79
CA ALA A 95 -11.42 -4.66 -5.24
C ALA A 95 -10.37 -3.81 -5.97
N VAL A 96 -10.08 -2.62 -5.45
CA VAL A 96 -9.11 -1.70 -6.06
C VAL A 96 -7.72 -2.33 -6.09
N ILE A 97 -7.27 -2.90 -4.97
CA ILE A 97 -5.92 -3.45 -4.84
C ILE A 97 -5.78 -4.80 -5.53
N ALA A 98 -6.80 -5.67 -5.44
CA ALA A 98 -6.70 -7.02 -5.96
C ALA A 98 -7.03 -7.15 -7.45
N LYS A 99 -7.83 -6.24 -8.00
CA LYS A 99 -8.34 -6.35 -9.36
C LYS A 99 -8.10 -5.12 -10.21
N ASP A 100 -8.64 -3.96 -9.80
CA ASP A 100 -8.72 -2.79 -10.67
C ASP A 100 -7.33 -2.29 -11.09
N ILE A 101 -6.45 -2.04 -10.14
CA ILE A 101 -5.11 -1.56 -10.43
C ILE A 101 -4.23 -2.64 -11.07
N PRO A 102 -4.20 -3.88 -10.58
CA PRO A 102 -3.39 -4.92 -11.23
C PRO A 102 -3.72 -5.15 -12.69
N GLU A 103 -4.97 -5.09 -13.08
CA GLU A 103 -5.38 -5.23 -14.47
C GLU A 103 -5.01 -4.00 -15.29
N ASP A 104 -5.31 -2.81 -14.78
CA ASP A 104 -5.13 -1.54 -15.45
C ASP A 104 -3.65 -1.17 -15.66
N GLN A 105 -2.83 -1.41 -14.65
CA GLN A 105 -1.41 -1.06 -14.61
C GLN A 105 -0.48 -2.23 -14.93
N LYS A 106 -1.01 -3.39 -15.26
CA LYS A 106 -0.25 -4.62 -15.54
C LYS A 106 0.75 -4.95 -14.41
N ILE A 107 0.26 -5.00 -13.18
CA ILE A 107 1.07 -5.27 -12.01
C ILE A 107 1.59 -6.70 -12.00
N ASP A 108 2.89 -6.85 -11.78
CA ASP A 108 3.58 -8.15 -11.71
C ASP A 108 3.71 -8.66 -10.28
N LEU A 109 3.76 -7.74 -9.32
CA LEU A 109 3.96 -8.05 -7.90
C LEU A 109 3.22 -7.03 -7.05
N ILE A 110 2.49 -7.52 -6.05
CA ILE A 110 1.94 -6.67 -4.99
C ILE A 110 2.77 -6.89 -3.73
N VAL A 111 3.25 -5.81 -3.13
CA VAL A 111 3.95 -5.84 -1.83
C VAL A 111 3.04 -5.19 -0.81
N ILE A 112 2.56 -5.95 0.13
CA ILE A 112 1.52 -5.53 1.07
C ILE A 112 1.88 -5.92 2.50
N GLY A 113 1.53 -5.05 3.45
CA GLY A 113 1.67 -5.37 4.87
C GLY A 113 0.72 -6.48 5.31
N ALA A 114 1.12 -7.26 6.29
CA ALA A 114 0.31 -8.39 6.78
C ALA A 114 -1.01 -7.95 7.38
N THR A 115 -1.04 -6.75 7.97
CA THR A 115 -2.23 -6.15 8.59
C THR A 115 -2.28 -4.66 8.30
N GLY A 116 -3.40 -4.01 8.59
CA GLY A 116 -3.56 -2.57 8.43
C GLY A 116 -3.80 -1.86 9.77
N LEU A 117 -4.39 -0.66 9.68
CA LEU A 117 -4.63 0.22 10.84
C LEU A 117 -5.47 -0.41 11.95
N ASN A 118 -6.41 -1.27 11.58
CA ASN A 118 -7.37 -1.88 12.51
C ASN A 118 -6.95 -3.28 12.98
N ALA A 119 -5.67 -3.62 12.88
CA ALA A 119 -5.16 -4.91 13.30
C ALA A 119 -5.25 -5.08 14.83
N VAL A 120 -5.95 -6.10 15.28
CA VAL A 120 -6.13 -6.43 16.68
C VAL A 120 -5.07 -7.41 17.16
N GLU A 121 -4.69 -8.35 16.32
CA GLU A 121 -3.72 -9.39 16.67
C GLU A 121 -2.65 -9.56 15.59
N ARG A 122 -1.41 -9.78 16.03
CA ARG A 122 -0.25 -9.91 15.13
C ARG A 122 -0.19 -11.20 14.32
N LEU A 123 -0.83 -12.23 14.82
CA LEU A 123 -0.79 -13.56 14.19
C LEU A 123 -1.80 -13.70 13.07
N LEU A 124 -2.75 -12.77 12.98
CA LEU A 124 -3.77 -12.79 11.95
C LEU A 124 -3.36 -11.91 10.78
N ILE A 125 -3.60 -12.43 9.59
CA ILE A 125 -3.51 -11.63 8.36
C ILE A 125 -4.77 -10.78 8.25
N GLY A 126 -4.61 -9.49 7.94
CA GLY A 126 -5.72 -8.57 7.74
C GLY A 126 -6.64 -9.01 6.60
N SER A 127 -7.90 -8.60 6.66
CA SER A 127 -8.92 -9.02 5.69
C SER A 127 -8.60 -8.59 4.25
N VAL A 128 -8.04 -7.40 4.07
CA VAL A 128 -7.64 -6.93 2.73
C VAL A 128 -6.46 -7.76 2.22
N THR A 129 -5.46 -7.99 3.03
CA THR A 129 -4.27 -8.78 2.67
C THR A 129 -4.64 -10.22 2.32
N GLU A 130 -5.51 -10.86 3.10
CA GLU A 130 -6.01 -12.19 2.79
C GLU A 130 -6.72 -12.22 1.45
N TYR A 131 -7.64 -11.29 1.22
CA TYR A 131 -8.38 -11.22 -0.03
C TYR A 131 -7.45 -11.01 -1.24
N VAL A 132 -6.50 -10.09 -1.13
CA VAL A 132 -5.52 -9.81 -2.18
C VAL A 132 -4.69 -11.04 -2.49
N THR A 133 -4.18 -11.71 -1.46
CA THR A 133 -3.36 -12.92 -1.62
C THR A 133 -4.12 -14.01 -2.37
N ARG A 134 -5.41 -14.16 -2.10
CA ARG A 134 -6.25 -15.19 -2.71
C ARG A 134 -6.73 -14.84 -4.12
N THR A 135 -6.89 -13.56 -4.42
CA THR A 135 -7.67 -13.10 -5.59
C THR A 135 -6.81 -12.40 -6.65
N ALA A 136 -5.68 -11.81 -6.28
CA ALA A 136 -4.87 -11.04 -7.21
C ALA A 136 -4.38 -11.89 -8.39
N PRO A 137 -4.28 -11.31 -9.60
CA PRO A 137 -3.82 -12.03 -10.78
C PRO A 137 -2.29 -12.18 -10.87
N CYS A 138 -1.56 -11.70 -9.86
CA CYS A 138 -0.11 -11.69 -9.81
C CYS A 138 0.40 -12.18 -8.45
N ASP A 139 1.71 -12.29 -8.32
CA ASP A 139 2.35 -12.65 -7.05
C ASP A 139 2.14 -11.58 -5.99
N VAL A 140 2.05 -12.03 -4.74
CA VAL A 140 1.85 -11.16 -3.58
C VAL A 140 2.91 -11.46 -2.54
N LEU A 141 3.70 -10.45 -2.20
CA LEU A 141 4.65 -10.51 -1.10
C LEU A 141 4.02 -9.87 0.13
N VAL A 142 3.77 -10.68 1.15
CA VAL A 142 3.21 -10.22 2.42
C VAL A 142 4.35 -9.89 3.38
N VAL A 143 4.44 -8.63 3.79
CA VAL A 143 5.56 -8.16 4.62
C VAL A 143 5.15 -8.11 6.09
N ARG A 144 5.92 -8.80 6.93
CA ARG A 144 5.73 -8.87 8.38
C ARG A 144 6.88 -8.26 9.17
N THR A 145 8.01 -8.04 8.51
CA THR A 145 9.27 -7.70 9.16
C THR A 145 9.88 -6.45 8.55
N ASP A 146 10.83 -5.86 9.28
CA ASP A 146 11.66 -4.79 8.75
C ASP A 146 12.75 -5.32 7.80
N LEU A 147 13.64 -4.42 7.34
CA LEU A 147 14.73 -4.79 6.41
C LEU A 147 15.77 -5.74 7.04
N ASP A 148 15.82 -5.80 8.36
CA ASP A 148 16.69 -6.72 9.11
C ASP A 148 15.97 -8.03 9.47
N ASN A 149 14.82 -8.28 8.88
CA ASN A 149 13.95 -9.43 9.12
C ASN A 149 13.48 -9.56 10.58
N LYS A 150 13.38 -8.44 11.28
CA LYS A 150 12.83 -8.40 12.64
C LYS A 150 11.34 -8.11 12.59
N PRO A 151 10.52 -8.81 13.40
CA PRO A 151 9.09 -8.55 13.45
C PRO A 151 8.81 -7.08 13.80
N ALA A 152 7.74 -6.54 13.21
CA ALA A 152 7.26 -5.23 13.59
C ALA A 152 6.90 -5.24 15.07
N LEU A 153 7.62 -4.46 15.88
CA LEU A 153 7.30 -4.33 17.29
C LEU A 153 5.95 -3.62 17.43
N LYS A 154 5.05 -4.18 18.22
CA LYS A 154 3.95 -3.36 18.74
C LYS A 154 4.59 -2.13 19.37
N LYS A 155 4.18 -0.93 18.95
CA LYS A 155 4.29 0.21 19.86
C LYS A 155 3.66 -0.27 21.15
N ASP A 156 4.44 -0.27 22.22
CA ASP A 156 3.99 -0.77 23.51
C ASP A 156 2.57 -0.31 23.80
N ALA A 157 1.67 -1.28 23.86
CA ALA A 157 0.36 -1.07 24.39
C ALA A 157 0.52 -0.90 25.91
N LYS A 158 0.97 0.25 26.30
CA LYS A 158 0.82 0.67 27.69
C LYS A 158 -0.45 1.46 27.82
#